data_1c7eefc6147f22301646abc2b7a5a576
#
_entry.id   1c7eefc6147f22301646abc2b7a5a576
#
_cell.length_a   1.000
_cell.length_b   1.000
_cell.length_c   1.000
_cell.angle_alpha   90.00
_cell.angle_beta   90.00
_cell.angle_gamma   90.00
#
_symmetry.space_group_name_H-M   'P 1'
#
loop_
_entity.id
_entity.type
_entity.pdbx_description
1 polymer ?
#
loop_
_entity_poly.entity_id
_entity_poly.type
_entity_poly.pdbx_seq_one_letter_code
_entity_poly.pdbx_strand_id
1 'polypeptide(L)'
;MKTLLTLLLCSLCLVSCEKQPAEVDFADKDVELLNEGKEANYKGKPYTGMVRNTHSNGKPAGEYPYVGGKMHGVMKEWWGNGQQSSETNFDHGQRHGLNRYWDMKGKQTKEQVYDHDKSVSEKHL
;
A
#
# COMPACT_ATOMS: atom_id res chain seq x y z
N MET A 1 27.25 60.66 -1.48
CA MET A 1 26.59 59.63 -0.67
C MET A 1 26.10 58.53 -1.57
N LYS A 2 26.68 57.35 -1.50
CA LYS A 2 26.29 56.20 -2.30
C LYS A 2 25.39 55.34 -1.44
N THR A 3 24.10 55.30 -1.75
CA THR A 3 23.12 54.41 -1.14
C THR A 3 23.30 53.00 -1.71
N LEU A 4 23.77 52.09 -0.89
CA LEU A 4 23.89 50.68 -1.19
C LEU A 4 22.46 50.08 -1.13
N LEU A 5 21.92 49.76 -2.29
CA LEU A 5 20.66 49.03 -2.41
C LEU A 5 20.99 47.53 -2.27
N THR A 6 20.86 47.01 -1.06
CA THR A 6 20.93 45.56 -0.82
C THR A 6 19.69 44.89 -1.40
N LEU A 7 19.85 44.25 -2.58
CA LEU A 7 18.86 43.30 -3.10
C LEU A 7 18.80 42.08 -2.17
N LEU A 8 17.75 42.02 -1.37
CA LEU A 8 17.39 40.82 -0.67
C LEU A 8 16.83 39.82 -1.68
N LEU A 9 17.68 38.91 -2.19
CA LEU A 9 17.19 37.77 -2.95
C LEU A 9 16.39 36.90 -2.00
N CYS A 10 15.07 37.09 -2.05
CA CYS A 10 14.13 36.14 -1.47
C CYS A 10 14.19 34.86 -2.33
N SER A 11 15.03 33.90 -1.90
CA SER A 11 15.04 32.55 -2.43
C SER A 11 13.65 31.96 -2.13
N LEU A 12 12.71 32.10 -3.06
CA LEU A 12 11.50 31.28 -3.06
C LEU A 12 11.95 29.84 -3.23
N CYS A 13 12.07 29.13 -2.12
CA CYS A 13 12.04 27.68 -2.15
C CYS A 13 10.66 27.27 -2.73
N LEU A 14 10.63 27.11 -4.05
CA LEU A 14 9.60 26.31 -4.71
C LEU A 14 9.78 24.89 -4.18
N VAL A 15 9.16 24.60 -3.04
CA VAL A 15 8.88 23.23 -2.65
C VAL A 15 7.91 22.72 -3.70
N SER A 16 8.46 22.21 -4.80
CA SER A 16 7.71 21.41 -5.76
C SER A 16 7.16 20.23 -4.97
N CYS A 17 5.85 20.27 -4.69
CA CYS A 17 5.13 19.12 -4.16
C CYS A 17 5.08 18.11 -5.31
N GLU A 18 6.14 17.29 -5.42
CA GLU A 18 6.21 16.22 -6.42
C GLU A 18 5.09 15.24 -6.10
N LYS A 19 4.10 15.20 -7.00
CA LYS A 19 2.96 14.30 -6.85
C LYS A 19 3.44 12.85 -6.93
N GLN A 20 3.19 12.08 -5.90
CA GLN A 20 3.49 10.66 -5.90
C GLN A 20 2.69 9.93 -6.99
N PRO A 21 3.26 8.90 -7.65
CA PRO A 21 2.51 8.10 -8.61
C PRO A 21 1.35 7.37 -7.91
N ALA A 22 0.23 7.23 -8.62
CA ALA A 22 -0.95 6.53 -8.09
C ALA A 22 -0.71 5.02 -7.91
N GLU A 23 0.19 4.45 -8.71
CA GLU A 23 0.59 3.05 -8.65
C GLU A 23 2.11 2.93 -8.78
N VAL A 24 2.69 1.99 -8.04
CA VAL A 24 4.12 1.66 -8.08
C VAL A 24 4.29 0.15 -8.06
N ASP A 25 5.38 -0.33 -8.63
CA ASP A 25 5.78 -1.73 -8.55
C ASP A 25 6.42 -2.03 -7.19
N PHE A 26 6.15 -3.20 -6.64
CA PHE A 26 6.77 -3.68 -5.40
C PHE A 26 8.30 -3.71 -5.46
N ALA A 27 8.86 -3.97 -6.65
CA ALA A 27 10.29 -4.00 -6.90
C ALA A 27 10.89 -2.61 -7.22
N ASP A 28 10.09 -1.54 -7.22
CA ASP A 28 10.59 -0.18 -7.44
C ASP A 28 11.56 0.19 -6.30
N LYS A 29 12.77 0.62 -6.67
CA LYS A 29 13.84 0.99 -5.72
C LYS A 29 13.47 2.13 -4.77
N ASP A 30 12.50 2.95 -5.14
CA ASP A 30 12.03 4.10 -4.36
C ASP A 30 10.90 3.72 -3.37
N VAL A 31 10.44 2.47 -3.41
CA VAL A 31 9.47 1.91 -2.47
C VAL A 31 10.19 1.29 -1.27
N GLU A 32 9.79 1.68 -0.08
CA GLU A 32 10.25 1.09 1.18
C GLU A 32 9.03 0.59 1.97
N LEU A 33 8.99 -0.72 2.22
CA LEU A 33 7.95 -1.34 3.03
C LEU A 33 8.46 -1.53 4.46
N LEU A 34 7.64 -1.13 5.43
CA LEU A 34 7.93 -1.16 6.86
C LEU A 34 6.84 -1.95 7.60
N ASN A 35 7.14 -2.38 8.82
CA ASN A 35 6.19 -3.10 9.67
C ASN A 35 5.49 -4.28 8.94
N GLU A 36 6.31 -5.16 8.33
CA GLU A 36 5.80 -6.32 7.58
C GLU A 36 4.84 -5.93 6.44
N GLY A 37 5.10 -4.78 5.79
CA GLY A 37 4.29 -4.27 4.70
C GLY A 37 3.03 -3.50 5.11
N LYS A 38 2.79 -3.32 6.40
CA LYS A 38 1.65 -2.51 6.90
C LYS A 38 1.84 -1.02 6.69
N GLU A 39 3.08 -0.60 6.45
CA GLU A 39 3.44 0.78 6.13
C GLU A 39 4.30 0.84 4.88
N ALA A 40 4.19 1.93 4.12
CA ALA A 40 5.00 2.18 2.92
C ALA A 40 5.43 3.64 2.81
N ASN A 41 6.68 3.82 2.39
CA ASN A 41 7.21 5.09 1.92
C ASN A 41 7.52 5.01 0.42
N TYR A 42 7.45 6.13 -0.25
CA TYR A 42 7.94 6.33 -1.60
C TYR A 42 8.89 7.52 -1.63
N LYS A 43 10.13 7.32 -2.09
CA LYS A 43 11.20 8.32 -2.03
C LYS A 43 11.35 8.93 -0.61
N GLY A 44 11.30 8.09 0.42
CA GLY A 44 11.47 8.49 1.83
C GLY A 44 10.30 9.24 2.45
N LYS A 45 9.15 9.34 1.76
CA LYS A 45 7.94 10.01 2.28
C LYS A 45 6.79 9.01 2.39
N PRO A 46 5.87 9.17 3.35
CA PRO A 46 4.68 8.34 3.46
C PRO A 46 3.95 8.24 2.12
N TYR A 47 3.65 7.01 1.68
CA TYR A 47 3.06 6.75 0.37
C TYR A 47 1.53 6.74 0.43
N THR A 48 0.91 7.33 -0.56
CA THR A 48 -0.52 7.19 -0.84
C THR A 48 -0.69 6.71 -2.27
N GLY A 49 -1.22 5.50 -2.43
CA GLY A 49 -1.42 4.86 -3.73
C GLY A 49 -1.44 3.34 -3.61
N MET A 50 -1.30 2.66 -4.74
CA MET A 50 -1.30 1.20 -4.84
C MET A 50 0.11 0.67 -5.11
N VAL A 51 0.59 -0.22 -4.25
CA VAL A 51 1.77 -1.03 -4.56
C VAL A 51 1.31 -2.33 -5.21
N ARG A 52 1.83 -2.65 -6.40
CA ARG A 52 1.50 -3.87 -7.14
C ARG A 52 2.67 -4.82 -7.16
N ASN A 53 2.38 -6.11 -7.00
CA ASN A 53 3.34 -7.18 -7.17
C ASN A 53 2.89 -8.13 -8.28
N THR A 54 3.85 -8.73 -8.98
CA THR A 54 3.62 -9.61 -10.11
C THR A 54 4.36 -10.92 -9.90
N HIS A 55 3.73 -12.04 -10.22
CA HIS A 55 4.41 -13.34 -10.29
C HIS A 55 5.44 -13.37 -11.43
N SER A 56 6.40 -14.30 -11.36
CA SER A 56 7.40 -14.50 -12.41
C SER A 56 6.82 -14.80 -13.80
N ASN A 57 5.58 -15.32 -13.85
CA ASN A 57 4.83 -15.58 -15.10
C ASN A 57 4.09 -14.33 -15.65
N GLY A 58 4.26 -13.15 -15.04
CA GLY A 58 3.62 -11.90 -15.43
C GLY A 58 2.19 -11.69 -14.93
N LYS A 59 1.59 -12.68 -14.25
CA LYS A 59 0.25 -12.53 -13.66
C LYS A 59 0.31 -11.74 -12.36
N PRO A 60 -0.76 -10.99 -12.01
CA PRO A 60 -0.84 -10.30 -10.72
C PRO A 60 -0.61 -11.24 -9.54
N ALA A 61 0.19 -10.81 -8.57
CA ALA A 61 0.44 -11.51 -7.31
C ALA A 61 -0.19 -10.77 -6.12
N GLY A 62 -0.15 -9.45 -6.11
CA GLY A 62 -0.70 -8.66 -5.02
C GLY A 62 -1.03 -7.22 -5.39
N GLU A 63 -2.01 -6.68 -4.70
CA GLU A 63 -2.41 -5.27 -4.70
C GLU A 63 -2.50 -4.79 -3.27
N TYR A 64 -1.70 -3.78 -2.92
CA TYR A 64 -1.53 -3.28 -1.57
C TYR A 64 -1.83 -1.79 -1.53
N PRO A 65 -3.02 -1.38 -1.02
CA PRO A 65 -3.41 0.02 -0.96
C PRO A 65 -2.83 0.72 0.25
N TYR A 66 -2.30 1.94 0.06
CA TYR A 66 -1.76 2.78 1.13
C TYR A 66 -2.38 4.17 1.11
N VAL A 67 -2.61 4.72 2.30
CA VAL A 67 -3.03 6.10 2.52
C VAL A 67 -2.18 6.68 3.64
N GLY A 68 -1.47 7.78 3.36
CA GLY A 68 -0.62 8.44 4.35
C GLY A 68 0.46 7.55 4.93
N GLY A 69 0.98 6.60 4.12
CA GLY A 69 2.00 5.64 4.51
C GLY A 69 1.49 4.40 5.23
N LYS A 70 0.20 4.26 5.48
CA LYS A 70 -0.40 3.09 6.14
C LYS A 70 -1.29 2.31 5.19
N MET A 71 -1.24 0.97 5.28
CA MET A 71 -2.15 0.12 4.51
C MET A 71 -3.59 0.44 4.90
N HIS A 72 -4.41 0.78 3.91
CA HIS A 72 -5.79 1.21 4.12
C HIS A 72 -6.66 0.86 2.92
N GLY A 73 -7.75 0.14 3.14
CA GLY A 73 -8.61 -0.40 2.10
C GLY A 73 -8.46 -1.90 1.95
N VAL A 74 -8.70 -2.43 0.75
CA VAL A 74 -8.72 -3.86 0.47
C VAL A 74 -7.42 -4.30 -0.18
N MET A 75 -6.65 -5.10 0.54
CA MET A 75 -5.51 -5.84 0.01
C MET A 75 -6.03 -7.08 -0.71
N LYS A 76 -5.52 -7.35 -1.90
CA LYS A 76 -5.84 -8.56 -2.68
C LYS A 76 -4.57 -9.29 -3.07
N GLU A 77 -4.63 -10.61 -3.00
CA GLU A 77 -3.54 -11.47 -3.46
C GLU A 77 -4.08 -12.58 -4.35
N TRP A 78 -3.23 -13.10 -5.24
CA TRP A 78 -3.56 -14.14 -6.22
C TRP A 78 -2.53 -15.25 -6.20
N TRP A 79 -2.99 -16.47 -6.43
CA TRP A 79 -2.14 -17.60 -6.76
C TRP A 79 -1.49 -17.42 -8.13
N GLY A 80 -0.38 -18.11 -8.37
CA GLY A 80 0.34 -18.07 -9.66
C GLY A 80 -0.50 -18.53 -10.85
N ASN A 81 -1.57 -19.28 -10.65
CA ASN A 81 -2.52 -19.69 -11.68
C ASN A 81 -3.58 -18.63 -12.03
N GLY A 82 -3.56 -17.45 -11.38
CA GLY A 82 -4.48 -16.33 -11.60
C GLY A 82 -5.74 -16.37 -10.74
N GLN A 83 -5.98 -17.41 -9.95
CA GLN A 83 -7.08 -17.45 -8.98
C GLN A 83 -6.77 -16.54 -7.79
N GLN A 84 -7.76 -15.79 -7.32
CA GLN A 84 -7.62 -15.00 -6.10
C GLN A 84 -7.36 -15.93 -4.90
N SER A 85 -6.39 -15.59 -4.08
CA SER A 85 -6.01 -16.35 -2.88
C SER A 85 -6.53 -15.72 -1.60
N SER A 86 -6.52 -14.40 -1.51
CA SER A 86 -7.00 -13.70 -0.33
C SER A 86 -7.53 -12.30 -0.64
N GLU A 87 -8.39 -11.84 0.24
CA GLU A 87 -8.89 -10.47 0.31
C GLU A 87 -8.93 -10.06 1.77
N THR A 88 -8.16 -9.04 2.12
CA THR A 88 -7.99 -8.58 3.51
C THR A 88 -8.31 -7.11 3.61
N ASN A 89 -9.19 -6.75 4.53
CA ASN A 89 -9.55 -5.36 4.79
C ASN A 89 -8.63 -4.76 5.84
N PHE A 90 -8.12 -3.56 5.58
CA PHE A 90 -7.27 -2.79 6.46
C PHE A 90 -7.87 -1.42 6.77
N ASP A 91 -7.67 -1.00 8.01
CA ASP A 91 -7.95 0.35 8.51
C ASP A 91 -6.69 0.89 9.17
N HIS A 92 -6.04 1.88 8.53
CA HIS A 92 -4.83 2.55 9.04
C HIS A 92 -3.74 1.58 9.53
N GLY A 93 -3.44 0.55 8.74
CA GLY A 93 -2.41 -0.45 9.01
C GLY A 93 -2.85 -1.63 9.87
N GLN A 94 -4.10 -1.68 10.30
CA GLN A 94 -4.67 -2.78 11.07
C GLN A 94 -5.72 -3.53 10.28
N ARG A 95 -5.74 -4.85 10.36
CA ARG A 95 -6.83 -5.65 9.78
C ARG A 95 -8.14 -5.28 10.48
N HIS A 96 -9.15 -4.97 9.69
CA HIS A 96 -10.45 -4.57 10.21
C HIS A 96 -11.56 -4.92 9.22
N GLY A 97 -12.55 -5.67 9.66
CA GLY A 97 -13.64 -6.15 8.82
C GLY A 97 -13.43 -7.59 8.34
N LEU A 98 -14.13 -7.96 7.26
CA LEU A 98 -14.18 -9.31 6.72
C LEU A 98 -12.98 -9.61 5.82
N ASN A 99 -12.31 -10.71 6.10
CA ASN A 99 -11.25 -11.28 5.28
C ASN A 99 -11.70 -12.61 4.71
N ARG A 100 -11.35 -12.88 3.44
CA ARG A 100 -11.72 -14.10 2.71
C ARG A 100 -10.48 -14.77 2.14
N TYR A 101 -10.55 -16.09 2.07
CA TYR A 101 -9.46 -16.93 1.55
C TYR A 101 -10.01 -17.98 0.61
N TRP A 102 -9.28 -18.22 -0.48
CA TRP A 102 -9.64 -19.21 -1.53
C TRP A 102 -8.47 -20.15 -1.80
N ASP A 103 -8.79 -21.36 -2.19
CA ASP A 103 -7.80 -22.32 -2.68
C ASP A 103 -7.43 -22.07 -4.16
N MET A 104 -6.49 -22.82 -4.68
CA MET A 104 -6.03 -22.72 -6.07
C MET A 104 -7.11 -23.08 -7.11
N LYS A 105 -8.20 -23.72 -6.70
CA LYS A 105 -9.34 -24.08 -7.54
C LYS A 105 -10.43 -23.00 -7.55
N GLY A 106 -10.24 -21.91 -6.77
CA GLY A 106 -11.20 -20.82 -6.64
C GLY A 106 -12.32 -21.10 -5.64
N LYS A 107 -12.23 -22.19 -4.86
CA LYS A 107 -13.16 -22.45 -3.77
C LYS A 107 -12.82 -21.60 -2.56
N GLN A 108 -13.79 -20.87 -2.02
CA GLN A 108 -13.60 -20.17 -0.77
C GLN A 108 -13.49 -21.17 0.38
N THR A 109 -12.44 -21.05 1.18
CA THR A 109 -12.10 -22.01 2.25
C THR A 109 -12.27 -21.42 3.64
N LYS A 110 -12.19 -20.10 3.77
CA LYS A 110 -12.26 -19.45 5.09
C LYS A 110 -12.79 -18.02 4.98
N GLU A 111 -13.53 -17.62 6.00
CA GLU A 111 -13.84 -16.23 6.33
C GLU A 111 -13.35 -15.93 7.73
N GLN A 112 -12.84 -14.73 7.95
CA GLN A 112 -12.35 -14.27 9.23
C GLN A 112 -12.68 -12.80 9.42
N VAL A 113 -13.23 -12.42 10.56
CA VAL A 113 -13.54 -11.02 10.88
C VAL A 113 -12.54 -10.53 11.90
N TYR A 114 -12.01 -9.34 11.64
CA TYR A 114 -11.09 -8.64 12.52
C TYR A 114 -11.67 -7.33 13.00
N ASP A 115 -11.31 -6.99 14.23
CA ASP A 115 -11.49 -5.68 14.84
C ASP A 115 -10.12 -5.18 15.28
N HIS A 116 -9.51 -4.26 14.49
CA HIS A 116 -8.18 -3.67 14.72
C HIS A 116 -7.12 -4.72 15.12
N ASP A 117 -6.82 -5.63 14.19
CA ASP A 117 -5.90 -6.78 14.32
C ASP A 117 -6.33 -7.89 15.27
N LYS A 118 -7.44 -7.73 16.00
CA LYS A 118 -8.01 -8.77 16.85
C LYS A 118 -8.98 -9.63 16.04
N SER A 119 -8.74 -10.93 15.98
CA SER A 119 -9.71 -11.88 15.39
C SER A 119 -10.94 -11.99 16.29
N VAL A 120 -12.12 -11.69 15.75
CA VAL A 120 -13.41 -11.76 16.47
C VAL A 120 -14.27 -12.92 16.02
N SER A 121 -14.09 -13.42 14.80
CA SER A 121 -14.72 -14.64 14.34
C SER A 121 -13.92 -15.30 13.22
N GLU A 122 -14.05 -16.63 13.09
CA GLU A 122 -13.47 -17.42 12.02
C GLU A 122 -14.46 -18.52 11.63
N LYS A 123 -14.63 -18.72 10.32
CA LYS A 123 -15.47 -19.77 9.74
C LYS A 123 -14.70 -20.47 8.63
N HIS A 124 -14.57 -21.79 8.74
CA HIS A 124 -14.10 -22.66 7.67
C HIS A 124 -15.31 -23.11 6.81
N LEU A 125 -15.11 -23.18 5.47
CA LEU A 125 -16.15 -23.44 4.47
C LEU A 125 -15.90 -24.74 3.72
#